data_a7e44b8b6dde9dfcbb600bcb40e0f5d3
#
_entry.id   a7e44b8b6dde9dfcbb600bcb40e0f5d3
#
_cell.length_a   1.000
_cell.length_b   1.000
_cell.length_c   1.000
_cell.angle_alpha   90.00
_cell.angle_beta   90.00
_cell.angle_gamma   90.00
#
_symmetry.space_group_name_H-M   'P 1'
#
loop_
_entity.id
_entity.type
_entity.pdbx_description
1 polymer ?
#
loop_
_entity_poly.entity_id
_entity_poly.type
_entity_poly.pdbx_seq_one_letter_code
_entity_poly.pdbx_strand_id
1 'polypeptide(L)'
;GIFYAAHRVYGLSFRERKDIPTYHKDMKVFDVLDADGKQLALFYCDYFRRPTKRGGAWMSAFLKQSLDRNQKPLIYNVCNYAKAPEGQPTLLTWDETQTMFHEFGHALHGMLSHCKYNTLSGTAVARDFVEMPSQFNESFASIPEVFNHYARHYKTNEPMPDALREKMLGSLNFLSAYSLGENLSATS
;
A
#
# COMPACT_ATOMS: atom_id res chain seq x y z
N GLY A 1 -4.31 -8.11 3.38
CA GLY A 1 -3.11 -7.69 4.16
C GLY A 1 -3.21 -6.23 4.55
N ILE A 2 -3.05 -5.30 3.61
CA ILE A 2 -2.99 -3.85 3.89
C ILE A 2 -4.20 -3.30 4.65
N PHE A 3 -5.42 -3.66 4.26
CA PHE A 3 -6.64 -3.21 4.96
C PHE A 3 -6.78 -3.83 6.34
N TYR A 4 -6.36 -5.09 6.50
CA TYR A 4 -6.34 -5.74 7.80
C TYR A 4 -5.36 -5.05 8.75
N ALA A 5 -4.14 -4.77 8.30
CA ALA A 5 -3.15 -4.03 9.08
C ALA A 5 -3.68 -2.64 9.49
N ALA A 6 -4.25 -1.88 8.54
CA ALA A 6 -4.83 -0.57 8.82
C ALA A 6 -6.01 -0.63 9.81
N HIS A 7 -6.83 -1.68 9.75
CA HIS A 7 -7.88 -1.89 10.71
C HIS A 7 -7.32 -2.14 12.13
N ARG A 8 -6.30 -3.01 12.23
CA ARG A 8 -5.69 -3.37 13.52
C ARG A 8 -4.96 -2.20 14.19
N VAL A 9 -4.30 -1.34 13.38
CA VAL A 9 -3.45 -0.25 13.89
C VAL A 9 -4.23 1.04 14.09
N TYR A 10 -5.12 1.36 13.16
CA TYR A 10 -5.80 2.67 13.11
C TYR A 10 -7.31 2.60 13.27
N GLY A 11 -7.90 1.40 13.37
CA GLY A 11 -9.35 1.22 13.44
C GLY A 11 -10.09 1.48 12.13
N LEU A 12 -9.36 1.65 11.02
CA LEU A 12 -9.96 1.97 9.74
C LEU A 12 -10.75 0.80 9.15
N SER A 13 -11.83 1.10 8.44
CA SER A 13 -12.54 0.15 7.62
C SER A 13 -12.68 0.63 6.17
N PHE A 14 -12.79 -0.33 5.24
CA PHE A 14 -12.79 -0.07 3.80
C PHE A 14 -14.03 -0.69 3.17
N ARG A 15 -14.83 0.14 2.49
CA ARG A 15 -16.04 -0.28 1.80
C ARG A 15 -15.92 -0.02 0.31
N GLU A 16 -15.95 -1.09 -0.50
CA GLU A 16 -15.84 -0.95 -1.96
C GLU A 16 -17.03 -0.16 -2.53
N ARG A 17 -16.74 0.78 -3.41
CA ARG A 17 -17.68 1.64 -4.11
C ARG A 17 -17.69 1.26 -5.59
N LYS A 18 -18.80 0.72 -6.06
CA LYS A 18 -19.00 0.32 -7.47
C LYS A 18 -19.74 1.38 -8.28
N ASP A 19 -20.28 2.37 -7.61
CA ASP A 19 -21.06 3.48 -8.18
C ASP A 19 -20.18 4.68 -8.60
N ILE A 20 -18.90 4.70 -8.19
CA ILE A 20 -17.96 5.76 -8.56
C ILE A 20 -17.28 5.40 -9.89
N PRO A 21 -17.33 6.30 -10.90
CA PRO A 21 -16.68 6.05 -12.17
C PRO A 21 -15.16 5.99 -12.03
N THR A 22 -14.54 5.06 -12.78
CA THR A 22 -13.10 4.89 -12.84
C THR A 22 -12.61 5.06 -14.28
N TYR A 23 -11.35 5.47 -14.46
CA TYR A 23 -10.75 5.60 -15.79
C TYR A 23 -10.30 4.27 -16.39
N HIS A 24 -10.34 3.17 -15.62
CA HIS A 24 -10.04 1.82 -16.11
C HIS A 24 -10.85 0.78 -15.34
N LYS A 25 -11.34 -0.25 -16.05
CA LYS A 25 -12.23 -1.31 -15.50
C LYS A 25 -11.62 -2.12 -14.36
N ASP A 26 -10.30 -2.24 -14.30
CA ASP A 26 -9.59 -3.01 -13.27
C ASP A 26 -9.30 -2.21 -12.00
N MET A 27 -9.66 -0.94 -11.98
CA MET A 27 -9.54 -0.12 -10.78
C MET A 27 -10.63 -0.46 -9.76
N LYS A 28 -10.27 -0.30 -8.51
CA LYS A 28 -11.22 -0.36 -7.39
C LYS A 28 -11.19 0.95 -6.62
N VAL A 29 -12.34 1.32 -6.08
CA VAL A 29 -12.49 2.51 -5.23
C VAL A 29 -13.08 2.08 -3.89
N PHE A 30 -12.56 2.64 -2.82
CA PHE A 30 -13.03 2.36 -1.47
C PHE A 30 -13.33 3.64 -0.71
N ASP A 31 -14.48 3.67 0.00
CA ASP A 31 -14.64 4.55 1.14
C ASP A 31 -13.67 4.10 2.22
N VAL A 32 -12.93 5.04 2.79
CA VAL A 32 -12.13 4.83 3.99
C VAL A 32 -12.87 5.44 5.16
N LEU A 33 -13.24 4.60 6.10
CA LEU A 33 -14.08 4.97 7.24
C LEU A 33 -13.26 4.90 8.53
N ASP A 34 -13.48 5.86 9.40
CA ASP A 34 -12.94 5.88 10.75
C ASP A 34 -13.65 4.85 11.65
N ALA A 35 -13.16 4.67 12.86
CA ALA A 35 -13.72 3.78 13.87
C ALA A 35 -15.18 4.09 14.21
N ASP A 36 -15.60 5.36 14.11
CA ASP A 36 -16.99 5.80 14.30
C ASP A 36 -17.87 5.68 13.04
N GLY A 37 -17.32 5.11 11.96
CA GLY A 37 -18.01 4.93 10.68
C GLY A 37 -18.07 6.16 9.77
N LYS A 38 -17.47 7.29 10.19
CA LYS A 38 -17.39 8.48 9.32
C LYS A 38 -16.40 8.26 8.19
N GLN A 39 -16.79 8.69 7.00
CA GLN A 39 -15.89 8.69 5.85
C GLN A 39 -14.77 9.72 6.03
N LEU A 40 -13.52 9.25 6.01
CA LEU A 40 -12.31 10.06 6.04
C LEU A 40 -11.84 10.43 4.62
N ALA A 41 -11.84 9.46 3.71
CA ALA A 41 -11.23 9.59 2.39
C ALA A 41 -11.94 8.71 1.35
N LEU A 42 -11.59 8.92 0.07
CA LEU A 42 -11.72 7.90 -0.97
C LEU A 42 -10.33 7.39 -1.35
N PHE A 43 -10.22 6.08 -1.48
CA PHE A 43 -8.99 5.40 -1.88
C PHE A 43 -9.19 4.64 -3.19
N TYR A 44 -8.36 4.98 -4.19
CA TYR A 44 -8.37 4.38 -5.51
C TYR A 44 -7.19 3.44 -5.68
N CYS A 45 -7.43 2.23 -6.19
CA CYS A 45 -6.43 1.20 -6.43
C CYS A 45 -6.31 0.92 -7.92
N ASP A 46 -5.17 1.27 -8.51
CA ASP A 46 -4.81 0.98 -9.90
C ASP A 46 -3.58 0.07 -9.94
N TYR A 47 -3.77 -1.23 -9.72
CA TYR A 47 -2.69 -2.16 -9.42
C TYR A 47 -2.09 -2.87 -10.63
N PHE A 48 -2.84 -3.04 -11.74
CA PHE A 48 -2.40 -3.87 -12.85
C PHE A 48 -1.73 -3.05 -13.96
N ARG A 49 -0.67 -3.63 -14.53
CA ARG A 49 0.04 -3.02 -15.68
C ARG A 49 -0.83 -3.02 -16.93
N ARG A 50 -0.59 -2.05 -17.80
CA ARG A 50 -1.15 -1.94 -19.14
C ARG A 50 -0.24 -1.10 -20.03
N PRO A 51 -0.33 -1.20 -21.38
CA PRO A 51 0.61 -0.53 -22.31
C PRO A 51 0.70 0.99 -22.14
N THR A 52 -0.40 1.63 -21.77
CA THR A 52 -0.47 3.10 -21.61
C THR A 52 -0.05 3.59 -20.22
N LYS A 53 0.36 2.67 -19.32
CA LYS A 53 0.68 2.98 -17.93
C LYS A 53 2.20 3.06 -17.75
N ARG A 54 2.66 4.11 -17.09
CA ARG A 54 4.05 4.26 -16.70
C ARG A 54 4.45 3.16 -15.71
N GLY A 55 5.68 2.64 -15.82
CA GLY A 55 6.22 1.63 -14.92
C GLY A 55 6.50 2.16 -13.51
N GLY A 56 6.80 1.25 -12.59
CA GLY A 56 7.01 1.53 -11.17
C GLY A 56 5.73 1.51 -10.34
N ALA A 57 5.81 1.97 -9.11
CA ALA A 57 4.68 2.16 -8.21
C ALA A 57 4.74 3.56 -7.60
N TRP A 58 3.60 4.12 -7.24
CA TRP A 58 3.52 5.42 -6.59
C TRP A 58 2.17 5.66 -5.93
N MET A 59 2.18 6.54 -4.94
CA MET A 59 1.00 7.18 -4.39
C MET A 59 0.88 8.60 -4.94
N SER A 60 -0.35 9.07 -5.16
CA SER A 60 -0.64 10.49 -5.35
C SER A 60 -2.09 10.82 -4.95
N ALA A 61 -2.48 12.08 -5.13
CA ALA A 61 -3.80 12.56 -4.75
C ALA A 61 -4.51 13.27 -5.91
N PHE A 62 -5.76 12.92 -6.17
CA PHE A 62 -6.65 13.77 -6.99
C PHE A 62 -7.06 15.02 -6.23
N LEU A 63 -7.34 14.86 -4.92
CA LEU A 63 -7.60 15.95 -3.99
C LEU A 63 -6.82 15.69 -2.70
N LYS A 64 -6.12 16.72 -2.20
CA LYS A 64 -5.47 16.69 -0.90
C LYS A 64 -6.44 17.12 0.18
N GLN A 65 -6.24 16.64 1.39
CA GLN A 65 -7.03 17.06 2.55
C GLN A 65 -6.85 18.57 2.85
N SER A 66 -7.91 19.23 3.30
CA SER A 66 -7.87 20.62 3.79
C SER A 66 -9.04 20.90 4.73
N LEU A 67 -8.75 21.38 5.93
CA LEU A 67 -9.79 21.86 6.85
C LEU A 67 -10.37 23.20 6.39
N ASP A 68 -9.53 24.08 5.86
CA ASP A 68 -9.94 25.39 5.36
C ASP A 68 -11.01 25.31 4.26
N ARG A 69 -10.93 24.24 3.44
CA ARG A 69 -11.88 23.98 2.35
C ARG A 69 -12.94 22.95 2.69
N ASN A 70 -12.95 22.43 3.92
CA ASN A 70 -13.76 21.26 4.30
C ASN A 70 -13.62 20.10 3.29
N GLN A 71 -12.38 19.84 2.84
CA GLN A 71 -12.07 18.93 1.75
C GLN A 71 -11.47 17.63 2.27
N LYS A 72 -12.16 16.53 1.97
CA LYS A 72 -11.64 15.17 2.21
C LYS A 72 -10.67 14.77 1.11
N PRO A 73 -9.64 13.96 1.44
CA PRO A 73 -8.68 13.53 0.44
C PRO A 73 -9.24 12.45 -0.49
N LEU A 74 -8.85 12.52 -1.77
CA LEU A 74 -9.02 11.47 -2.76
C LEU A 74 -7.63 10.98 -3.14
N ILE A 75 -7.25 9.85 -2.62
CA ILE A 75 -5.91 9.28 -2.74
C ILE A 75 -5.92 8.09 -3.70
N TYR A 76 -4.85 7.91 -4.45
CA TYR A 76 -4.71 6.75 -5.30
C TYR A 76 -3.32 6.12 -5.20
N ASN A 77 -3.29 4.79 -5.26
CA ASN A 77 -2.08 4.00 -5.44
C ASN A 77 -2.07 3.40 -6.84
N VAL A 78 -0.93 3.49 -7.49
CA VAL A 78 -0.67 2.86 -8.77
C VAL A 78 0.46 1.84 -8.59
N CYS A 79 0.26 0.63 -9.11
CA CYS A 79 1.27 -0.40 -9.23
C CYS A 79 1.27 -0.96 -10.66
N ASN A 80 2.16 -1.89 -10.96
CA ASN A 80 2.29 -2.51 -12.27
C ASN A 80 2.37 -4.04 -12.19
N TYR A 81 1.49 -4.65 -11.38
CA TYR A 81 1.46 -6.11 -11.23
C TYR A 81 1.00 -6.80 -12.51
N ALA A 82 1.58 -7.96 -12.78
CA ALA A 82 1.15 -8.79 -13.90
C ALA A 82 -0.22 -9.40 -13.57
N LYS A 83 -1.26 -9.03 -14.33
CA LYS A 83 -2.59 -9.60 -14.17
C LYS A 83 -2.59 -11.04 -14.69
N ALA A 84 -3.10 -11.97 -13.88
CA ALA A 84 -3.29 -13.34 -14.33
C ALA A 84 -4.37 -13.43 -15.43
N PRO A 85 -4.33 -14.49 -16.26
CA PRO A 85 -5.41 -14.80 -17.20
C PRO A 85 -6.75 -14.89 -16.49
N GLU A 86 -7.83 -14.67 -17.25
CA GLU A 86 -9.18 -14.75 -16.71
C GLU A 86 -9.45 -16.12 -16.07
N GLY A 87 -10.06 -16.12 -14.89
CA GLY A 87 -10.33 -17.33 -14.12
C GLY A 87 -9.15 -17.83 -13.25
N GLN A 88 -7.99 -17.17 -13.32
CA GLN A 88 -6.84 -17.49 -12.46
C GLN A 88 -6.59 -16.38 -11.44
N PRO A 89 -6.16 -16.72 -10.21
CA PRO A 89 -5.81 -15.71 -9.21
C PRO A 89 -4.50 -15.02 -9.61
N THR A 90 -4.44 -13.72 -9.44
CA THR A 90 -3.19 -12.97 -9.51
C THR A 90 -2.42 -13.16 -8.22
N LEU A 91 -1.29 -13.84 -8.30
CA LEU A 91 -0.38 -14.03 -7.17
C LEU A 91 0.73 -13.00 -7.25
N LEU A 92 1.04 -12.39 -6.12
CA LEU A 92 2.13 -11.41 -6.00
C LEU A 92 3.40 -12.08 -5.48
N THR A 93 4.54 -11.61 -5.92
CA THR A 93 5.82 -11.91 -5.28
C THR A 93 5.91 -11.22 -3.92
N TRP A 94 6.91 -11.59 -3.12
CA TRP A 94 7.17 -10.91 -1.85
C TRP A 94 7.48 -9.41 -2.06
N ASP A 95 8.32 -9.12 -3.03
CA ASP A 95 8.72 -7.77 -3.42
C ASP A 95 7.52 -6.89 -3.82
N GLU A 96 6.63 -7.45 -4.65
CA GLU A 96 5.37 -6.78 -5.04
C GLU A 96 4.44 -6.57 -3.84
N THR A 97 4.46 -7.50 -2.88
CA THR A 97 3.68 -7.37 -1.64
C THR A 97 4.25 -6.27 -0.76
N GLN A 98 5.57 -6.19 -0.58
CA GLN A 98 6.23 -5.10 0.15
C GLN A 98 5.95 -3.76 -0.51
N THR A 99 6.06 -3.66 -1.83
CA THR A 99 5.71 -2.46 -2.60
C THR A 99 4.26 -2.03 -2.34
N MET A 100 3.31 -2.98 -2.28
CA MET A 100 1.91 -2.67 -1.96
C MET A 100 1.78 -2.06 -0.55
N PHE A 101 2.48 -2.61 0.43
CA PHE A 101 2.48 -2.05 1.80
C PHE A 101 3.14 -0.66 1.83
N HIS A 102 4.24 -0.47 1.10
CA HIS A 102 4.93 0.80 0.97
C HIS A 102 4.00 1.89 0.42
N GLU A 103 3.44 1.69 -0.75
CA GLU A 103 2.55 2.66 -1.40
C GLU A 103 1.29 2.92 -0.57
N PHE A 104 0.81 1.89 0.13
CA PHE A 104 -0.31 2.04 1.05
C PHE A 104 0.07 2.86 2.30
N GLY A 105 1.32 2.80 2.75
CA GLY A 105 1.84 3.68 3.81
C GLY A 105 1.81 5.16 3.41
N HIS A 106 2.22 5.48 2.18
CA HIS A 106 2.02 6.82 1.63
C HIS A 106 0.55 7.20 1.51
N ALA A 107 -0.31 6.25 1.10
CA ALA A 107 -1.74 6.50 1.03
C ALA A 107 -2.34 6.81 2.41
N LEU A 108 -1.97 6.06 3.45
CA LEU A 108 -2.36 6.33 4.84
C LEU A 108 -1.91 7.73 5.28
N HIS A 109 -0.68 8.12 4.97
CA HIS A 109 -0.17 9.47 5.24
C HIS A 109 -1.06 10.55 4.60
N GLY A 110 -1.52 10.32 3.37
CA GLY A 110 -2.44 11.22 2.68
C GLY A 110 -3.86 11.21 3.25
N MET A 111 -4.40 10.01 3.53
CA MET A 111 -5.79 9.83 3.98
C MET A 111 -6.02 10.27 5.42
N LEU A 112 -5.03 10.10 6.31
CA LEU A 112 -5.10 10.46 7.72
C LEU A 112 -4.60 11.90 8.00
N SER A 113 -4.28 12.66 6.97
CA SER A 113 -3.85 14.05 7.12
C SER A 113 -4.95 14.91 7.71
N HIS A 114 -4.59 15.81 8.63
CA HIS A 114 -5.48 16.74 9.30
C HIS A 114 -4.85 18.14 9.38
N CYS A 115 -4.64 18.76 8.22
CA CYS A 115 -3.99 20.04 8.07
C CYS A 115 -5.01 21.14 7.69
N LYS A 116 -4.74 22.36 8.11
CA LYS A 116 -5.56 23.52 7.74
C LYS A 116 -5.52 23.74 6.23
N TYR A 117 -4.34 23.72 5.63
CA TYR A 117 -4.11 24.01 4.21
C TYR A 117 -3.70 22.74 3.44
N ASN A 118 -4.24 22.57 2.25
CA ASN A 118 -3.93 21.43 1.39
C ASN A 118 -2.46 21.38 0.92
N THR A 119 -1.78 22.52 0.87
CA THR A 119 -0.35 22.62 0.50
C THR A 119 0.58 22.01 1.54
N LEU A 120 0.09 21.81 2.76
CA LEU A 120 0.84 21.24 3.89
C LEU A 120 0.35 19.83 4.29
N SER A 121 -0.58 19.27 3.50
CA SER A 121 -1.22 18.01 3.88
C SER A 121 -0.60 16.79 3.20
N GLY A 122 -0.70 15.66 3.86
CA GLY A 122 -0.23 14.36 3.39
C GLY A 122 1.27 14.34 3.13
N THR A 123 1.65 13.91 1.94
CA THR A 123 3.05 13.77 1.52
C THR A 123 3.73 15.10 1.15
N ALA A 124 3.08 16.26 1.43
CA ALA A 124 3.71 17.58 1.29
C ALA A 124 4.59 17.90 2.51
N VAL A 125 5.59 17.10 2.76
CA VAL A 125 6.55 17.16 3.86
C VAL A 125 7.99 17.19 3.34
N ALA A 126 8.95 17.39 4.24
CA ALA A 126 10.36 17.34 3.88
C ALA A 126 10.73 15.96 3.26
N ARG A 127 11.67 15.99 2.31
CA ARG A 127 11.99 14.80 1.50
C ARG A 127 12.58 13.66 2.33
N ASP A 128 13.32 13.99 3.36
CA ASP A 128 13.91 13.05 4.31
C ASP A 128 12.89 12.39 5.26
N PHE A 129 11.68 12.94 5.34
CA PHE A 129 10.59 12.41 6.16
C PHE A 129 9.56 11.63 5.37
N VAL A 130 9.38 11.94 4.08
CA VAL A 130 8.24 11.40 3.28
C VAL A 130 8.20 9.87 3.22
N GLU A 131 9.36 9.22 3.27
CA GLU A 131 9.47 7.75 3.23
C GLU A 131 9.30 7.07 4.60
N MET A 132 9.31 7.82 5.68
CA MET A 132 9.17 7.21 7.02
C MET A 132 7.83 6.48 7.20
N PRO A 133 6.68 7.05 6.84
CA PRO A 133 5.40 6.32 6.96
C PRO A 133 5.29 5.12 6.03
N SER A 134 5.84 5.19 4.82
CA SER A 134 5.81 4.09 3.85
C SER A 134 6.70 2.92 4.29
N GLN A 135 7.95 3.19 4.67
CA GLN A 135 8.89 2.18 5.17
C GLN A 135 8.42 1.57 6.50
N PHE A 136 7.84 2.38 7.38
CA PHE A 136 7.21 1.86 8.60
C PHE A 136 6.08 0.89 8.27
N ASN A 137 5.24 1.22 7.28
CA ASN A 137 4.13 0.37 6.89
C ASN A 137 4.57 -0.95 6.22
N GLU A 138 5.72 -0.98 5.53
CA GLU A 138 6.31 -2.22 5.00
C GLU A 138 6.55 -3.27 6.08
N SER A 139 6.94 -2.85 7.29
CA SER A 139 7.22 -3.76 8.39
C SER A 139 6.02 -4.64 8.76
N PHE A 140 4.80 -4.14 8.55
CA PHE A 140 3.58 -4.90 8.82
C PHE A 140 3.40 -6.11 7.90
N ALA A 141 4.00 -6.09 6.70
CA ALA A 141 3.90 -7.22 5.77
C ALA A 141 4.44 -8.54 6.35
N SER A 142 5.47 -8.47 7.20
CA SER A 142 6.13 -9.64 7.79
C SER A 142 5.64 -10.01 9.20
N ILE A 143 4.86 -9.14 9.85
CA ILE A 143 4.31 -9.41 11.19
C ILE A 143 3.42 -10.67 11.13
N PRO A 144 3.65 -11.68 11.99
CA PRO A 144 2.95 -12.96 11.93
C PRO A 144 1.43 -12.85 11.84
N GLU A 145 0.82 -11.99 12.62
CA GLU A 145 -0.62 -11.79 12.62
C GLU A 145 -1.14 -11.28 11.27
N VAL A 146 -0.46 -10.32 10.66
CA VAL A 146 -0.82 -9.75 9.37
C VAL A 146 -0.49 -10.73 8.25
N PHE A 147 0.70 -11.33 8.31
CA PHE A 147 1.18 -12.29 7.31
C PHE A 147 0.22 -13.48 7.18
N ASN A 148 -0.13 -14.14 8.29
CA ASN A 148 -1.02 -15.29 8.30
C ASN A 148 -2.47 -14.95 7.86
N HIS A 149 -2.85 -13.68 7.93
CA HIS A 149 -4.13 -13.23 7.43
C HIS A 149 -4.19 -13.22 5.90
N TYR A 150 -3.10 -12.84 5.20
CA TYR A 150 -3.12 -12.71 3.74
C TYR A 150 -2.32 -13.80 2.99
N ALA A 151 -1.27 -14.36 3.58
CA ALA A 151 -0.41 -15.36 2.94
C ALA A 151 -1.04 -16.75 3.02
N ARG A 152 -2.09 -16.96 2.21
CA ARG A 152 -2.89 -18.18 2.19
C ARG A 152 -2.86 -18.83 0.82
N HIS A 153 -2.88 -20.14 0.82
CA HIS A 153 -2.92 -20.91 -0.41
C HIS A 153 -4.24 -20.65 -1.17
N TYR A 154 -4.14 -20.24 -2.43
CA TYR A 154 -5.28 -19.72 -3.19
C TYR A 154 -6.41 -20.73 -3.46
N LYS A 155 -6.15 -22.04 -3.36
CA LYS A 155 -7.18 -23.09 -3.51
C LYS A 155 -7.69 -23.60 -2.17
N THR A 156 -6.78 -23.89 -1.21
CA THR A 156 -7.14 -24.53 0.06
C THR A 156 -7.43 -23.54 1.18
N ASN A 157 -7.02 -22.27 1.01
CA ASN A 157 -7.07 -21.22 2.02
C ASN A 157 -6.25 -21.54 3.30
N GLU A 158 -5.36 -22.52 3.25
CA GLU A 158 -4.44 -22.81 4.34
C GLU A 158 -3.38 -21.73 4.45
N PRO A 159 -2.94 -21.37 5.67
CA PRO A 159 -1.85 -20.43 5.86
C PRO A 159 -0.54 -21.01 5.30
N MET A 160 0.38 -20.11 4.94
CA MET A 160 1.74 -20.56 4.55
C MET A 160 2.40 -21.30 5.72
N PRO A 161 3.02 -22.47 5.49
CA PRO A 161 3.76 -23.18 6.54
C PRO A 161 4.89 -22.33 7.13
N ASP A 162 5.05 -22.35 8.46
CA ASP A 162 6.05 -21.55 9.18
C ASP A 162 7.46 -21.75 8.63
N ALA A 163 7.84 -23.00 8.35
CA ALA A 163 9.16 -23.31 7.78
C ALA A 163 9.41 -22.65 6.40
N LEU A 164 8.36 -22.48 5.58
CA LEU A 164 8.46 -21.78 4.31
C LEU A 164 8.56 -20.27 4.52
N ARG A 165 7.77 -19.73 5.46
CA ARG A 165 7.81 -18.32 5.85
C ARG A 165 9.19 -17.95 6.39
N GLU A 166 9.78 -18.76 7.26
CA GLU A 166 11.11 -18.52 7.81
C GLU A 166 12.20 -18.53 6.73
N LYS A 167 12.14 -19.49 5.80
CA LYS A 167 13.05 -19.51 4.64
C LYS A 167 12.92 -18.27 3.77
N MET A 168 11.70 -17.85 3.49
CA MET A 168 11.45 -16.66 2.70
C MET A 168 12.01 -15.40 3.39
N LEU A 169 11.70 -15.19 4.67
CA LEU A 169 12.20 -14.05 5.42
C LEU A 169 13.72 -14.11 5.63
N GLY A 170 14.28 -15.28 5.85
CA GLY A 170 15.73 -15.49 5.96
C GLY A 170 16.47 -15.16 4.67
N SER A 171 15.86 -15.39 3.51
CA SER A 171 16.47 -15.05 2.21
C SER A 171 16.62 -13.54 1.99
N LEU A 172 15.85 -12.70 2.67
CA LEU A 172 15.95 -11.23 2.56
C LEU A 172 17.28 -10.70 3.12
N ASN A 173 17.91 -11.43 4.03
CA ASN A 173 19.21 -11.07 4.59
C ASN A 173 20.39 -11.59 3.75
N PHE A 174 20.10 -12.37 2.69
CA PHE A 174 21.16 -12.90 1.82
C PHE A 174 21.83 -11.76 1.06
N LEU A 175 23.14 -11.70 1.14
CA LEU A 175 23.97 -10.63 0.54
C LEU A 175 23.70 -9.20 1.05
N SER A 176 23.03 -9.01 2.18
CA SER A 176 22.79 -7.67 2.74
C SER A 176 24.09 -6.91 3.02
N ALA A 177 25.14 -7.60 3.48
CA ALA A 177 26.46 -6.99 3.67
C ALA A 177 27.11 -6.56 2.34
N TYR A 178 26.90 -7.30 1.25
CA TYR A 178 27.39 -6.93 -0.08
C TYR A 178 26.69 -5.66 -0.58
N SER A 179 25.35 -5.60 -0.49
CA SER A 179 24.59 -4.41 -0.86
C SER A 179 24.97 -3.17 -0.04
N LEU A 180 25.26 -3.37 1.25
CA LEU A 180 25.77 -2.28 2.10
C LEU A 180 27.15 -1.80 1.62
N GLY A 181 28.04 -2.71 1.26
CA GLY A 181 29.35 -2.40 0.72
C GLY A 181 29.28 -1.62 -0.60
N GLU A 182 28.41 -2.00 -1.51
CA GLU A 182 28.15 -1.26 -2.75
C GLU A 182 27.65 0.17 -2.49
N ASN A 183 26.67 0.32 -1.58
CA ASN A 183 26.15 1.64 -1.21
C ASN A 183 27.22 2.53 -0.59
N LEU A 184 28.06 2.00 0.31
CA LEU A 184 29.17 2.75 0.92
C LEU A 184 30.22 3.15 -0.12
N SER A 185 30.53 2.28 -1.07
CA SER A 185 31.49 2.57 -2.15
C SER A 185 30.96 3.61 -3.14
N ALA A 186 29.65 3.69 -3.34
CA ALA A 186 29.04 4.68 -4.22
C ALA A 186 28.92 6.08 -3.59
N THR A 187 29.07 6.19 -2.28
CA THR A 187 28.99 7.44 -1.52
C THR A 187 30.35 8.01 -1.07
N SER A 188 31.43 7.29 -1.30
CA SER A 188 32.82 7.71 -1.07
C SER A 188 33.44 8.30 -2.35
#